data_5dceac9c0e2f723b9cee974f906c2bd1
#
_entry.id   5dceac9c0e2f723b9cee974f906c2bd1
#
_cell.length_a   1.000
_cell.length_b   1.000
_cell.length_c   1.000
_cell.angle_alpha   90.00
_cell.angle_beta   90.00
_cell.angle_gamma   90.00
#
_symmetry.space_group_name_H-M   'P 1'
#
loop_
_entity.id
_entity.type
_entity.pdbx_description
1 polymer ?
#
loop_
_entity_poly.entity_id
_entity_poly.type
_entity_poly.pdbx_seq_one_letter_code
_entity_poly.pdbx_strand_id
1 'polypeptide(L)'
;MTRADAPSPLIGVVLDERIELSVAELSAACRVQVGQIVALVEEGVIEPVAPGFRSPDDWRFAGDVLARARRALRLQRDFDLDPAAAALVLGLLEQIDALNAARRGR
;
A
#
# COMPACT_ATOMS: atom_id res chain seq x y z
N MET A 1 -4.44 -1.07 29.61
CA MET A 1 -4.11 -1.24 29.00
C MET A 1 -4.24 -1.19 28.18
N THR A 2 -4.34 -1.02 28.02
CA THR A 2 -4.37 -1.12 27.24
C THR A 2 -4.18 -1.21 26.37
N ARG A 3 -3.89 -1.27 26.10
CA ARG A 3 -3.69 -1.35 25.17
C ARG A 3 -4.29 -1.86 24.45
N ALA A 4 -4.63 -2.14 24.78
CA ALA A 4 -5.10 -2.74 24.10
C ALA A 4 -5.80 -2.42 23.33
N ASP A 5 -5.88 -1.93 23.56
CA ASP A 5 -6.33 -1.61 22.86
C ASP A 5 -6.02 -1.39 21.91
N ALA A 6 -5.34 -1.50 21.99
CA ALA A 6 -4.87 -1.27 20.83
C ALA A 6 -5.20 -2.29 19.98
N PRO A 7 -6.19 -2.54 19.85
CA PRO A 7 -6.49 -3.46 18.93
C PRO A 7 -5.80 -3.14 17.74
N SER A 8 -5.78 -3.80 16.91
CA SER A 8 -5.02 -3.60 15.77
C SER A 8 -5.06 -2.18 15.34
N PRO A 9 -3.96 -1.50 15.43
CA PRO A 9 -3.91 -0.16 14.92
C PRO A 9 -4.08 -0.10 13.43
N LEU A 10 -4.13 -1.25 12.79
CA LEU A 10 -4.24 -1.28 11.35
C LEU A 10 -5.68 -1.28 10.87
N ILE A 11 -6.63 -1.37 11.79
CA ILE A 11 -8.04 -1.43 11.40
C ILE A 11 -8.67 -0.08 11.63
N GLY A 12 -9.12 0.53 10.55
CA GLY A 12 -9.84 1.79 10.63
C GLY A 12 -9.04 2.96 11.12
N VAL A 13 -7.76 2.79 11.26
CA VAL A 13 -6.88 3.85 11.73
C VAL A 13 -6.14 4.44 10.55
N VAL A 14 -6.05 5.75 10.53
CA VAL A 14 -5.24 6.43 9.53
C VAL A 14 -3.80 6.34 9.96
N LEU A 15 -2.98 5.64 9.20
CA LEU A 15 -1.57 5.53 9.47
C LEU A 15 -0.84 6.63 8.74
N ASP A 16 0.09 7.27 9.43
CA ASP A 16 0.87 8.33 8.82
C ASP A 16 2.28 7.84 8.53
N GLU A 17 3.08 8.72 7.95
CA GLU A 17 4.41 8.35 7.49
C GLU A 17 5.39 8.11 8.61
N ARG A 18 5.05 8.41 9.84
CA ARG A 18 5.93 8.14 10.97
C ARG A 18 5.84 6.69 11.43
N ILE A 19 4.78 6.00 11.04
CA ILE A 19 4.60 4.60 11.39
C ILE A 19 5.21 3.77 10.29
N GLU A 20 6.06 2.83 10.67
CA GLU A 20 6.70 1.95 9.70
C GLU A 20 6.16 0.54 9.85
N LEU A 21 5.92 -0.09 8.71
CA LEU A 21 5.40 -1.44 8.66
C LEU A 21 6.41 -2.35 7.98
N SER A 22 6.55 -3.55 8.50
CA SER A 22 7.31 -4.60 7.82
C SER A 22 6.46 -5.15 6.67
N VAL A 23 7.10 -5.92 5.79
CA VAL A 23 6.37 -6.57 4.72
C VAL A 23 5.33 -7.54 5.28
N ALA A 24 5.66 -8.22 6.37
CA ALA A 24 4.73 -9.14 7.01
C ALA A 24 3.52 -8.40 7.58
N GLU A 25 3.78 -7.26 8.23
CA GLU A 25 2.70 -6.46 8.77
C GLU A 25 1.79 -5.91 7.68
N LEU A 26 2.40 -5.47 6.58
CA LEU A 26 1.63 -4.93 5.47
C LEU A 26 0.78 -6.02 4.83
N SER A 27 1.34 -7.22 4.63
CA SER A 27 0.58 -8.32 4.04
C SER A 27 -0.57 -8.74 4.95
N ALA A 28 -0.34 -8.76 6.26
CA ALA A 28 -1.40 -9.10 7.21
C ALA A 28 -2.52 -8.06 7.19
N ALA A 29 -2.16 -6.78 7.14
CA ALA A 29 -3.15 -5.71 7.09
C ALA A 29 -3.98 -5.76 5.83
N CYS A 30 -3.37 -6.17 4.71
CA CYS A 30 -4.08 -6.28 3.44
C CYS A 30 -4.74 -7.64 3.24
N ARG A 31 -4.47 -8.58 4.13
CA ARG A 31 -5.01 -9.95 4.05
C ARG A 31 -4.58 -10.67 2.78
N VAL A 32 -3.33 -10.53 2.44
CA VAL A 32 -2.73 -11.18 1.28
C VAL A 32 -1.44 -11.84 1.70
N GLN A 33 -0.85 -12.58 0.80
CA GLN A 33 0.42 -13.21 1.06
C GLN A 33 1.56 -12.25 0.78
N VAL A 34 2.69 -12.49 1.42
CA VAL A 34 3.87 -11.64 1.28
C VAL A 34 4.26 -11.47 -0.20
N GLY A 35 4.14 -12.55 -0.98
CA GLY A 35 4.48 -12.49 -2.40
C GLY A 35 3.69 -11.45 -3.16
N GLN A 36 2.45 -11.21 -2.77
CA GLN A 36 1.65 -10.19 -3.43
C GLN A 36 2.15 -8.78 -3.11
N ILE A 37 2.63 -8.57 -1.89
CA ILE A 37 3.24 -7.28 -1.54
C ILE A 37 4.56 -7.10 -2.28
N VAL A 38 5.37 -8.16 -2.36
CA VAL A 38 6.63 -8.10 -3.11
C VAL A 38 6.37 -7.72 -4.56
N ALA A 39 5.34 -8.30 -5.17
CA ALA A 39 4.99 -7.97 -6.55
C ALA A 39 4.63 -6.49 -6.72
N LEU A 40 3.94 -5.91 -5.74
CA LEU A 40 3.62 -4.48 -5.80
C LEU A 40 4.88 -3.62 -5.73
N VAL A 41 5.86 -4.03 -4.94
CA VAL A 41 7.13 -3.31 -4.89
C VAL A 41 7.85 -3.41 -6.24
N GLU A 42 7.86 -4.59 -6.82
CA GLU A 42 8.54 -4.81 -8.09
C GLU A 42 7.92 -3.98 -9.21
N GLU A 43 6.62 -3.74 -9.14
CA GLU A 43 5.93 -2.93 -10.14
C GLU A 43 5.93 -1.44 -9.78
N GLY A 44 6.58 -1.06 -8.70
CA GLY A 44 6.68 0.35 -8.34
C GLY A 44 5.43 0.94 -7.73
N VAL A 45 4.47 0.12 -7.34
CA VAL A 45 3.24 0.61 -6.72
C VAL A 45 3.52 1.19 -5.35
N ILE A 46 4.35 0.52 -4.59
CA ILE A 46 4.77 0.98 -3.26
C ILE A 46 6.28 0.83 -3.18
N GLU A 47 6.90 1.64 -2.30
CA GLU A 47 8.35 1.63 -2.15
C GLU A 47 8.73 1.56 -0.69
N PRO A 48 9.75 0.76 -0.34
CA PRO A 48 10.29 0.80 1.02
C PRO A 48 10.89 2.17 1.34
N VAL A 49 10.89 2.53 2.61
CA VAL A 49 11.37 3.86 3.03
C VAL A 49 12.88 3.99 2.94
N ALA A 50 13.60 2.89 3.00
CA ALA A 50 15.06 2.94 2.94
C ALA A 50 15.51 2.13 1.74
N PRO A 51 16.26 2.75 0.84
CA PRO A 51 16.75 2.03 -0.33
C PRO A 51 17.89 1.10 0.04
N GLY A 52 18.22 0.19 -0.85
CA GLY A 52 19.36 -0.66 -0.72
C GLY A 52 19.15 -1.94 0.05
N PHE A 53 17.95 -2.25 0.42
CA PHE A 53 17.68 -3.52 1.07
C PHE A 53 17.77 -4.66 0.06
N ARG A 54 18.37 -5.77 0.50
CA ARG A 54 18.56 -6.91 -0.37
C ARG A 54 17.46 -7.94 -0.27
N SER A 55 16.76 -7.96 0.86
CA SER A 55 15.76 -8.98 1.12
C SER A 55 14.45 -8.31 1.50
N PRO A 56 13.31 -8.84 1.06
CA PRO A 56 12.02 -8.32 1.49
C PRO A 56 11.85 -8.30 3.00
N ASP A 57 12.54 -9.19 3.72
CA ASP A 57 12.44 -9.20 5.17
C ASP A 57 12.98 -7.93 5.81
N ASP A 58 13.86 -7.23 5.10
CA ASP A 58 14.45 -6.00 5.62
C ASP A 58 13.63 -4.77 5.29
N TRP A 59 12.63 -4.90 4.45
CA TRP A 59 11.86 -3.76 4.00
C TRP A 59 11.03 -3.17 5.13
N ARG A 60 10.95 -1.85 5.12
CA ARG A 60 10.06 -1.08 5.98
C ARG A 60 9.30 -0.11 5.11
N PHE A 61 8.02 0.03 5.38
CA PHE A 61 7.15 0.90 4.59
C PHE A 61 6.55 1.95 5.49
N ALA A 62 6.43 3.16 4.98
CA ALA A 62 5.69 4.19 5.67
C ALA A 62 4.22 3.78 5.74
N GLY A 63 3.55 4.16 6.82
CA GLY A 63 2.17 3.72 7.01
C GLY A 63 1.22 4.17 5.94
N ASP A 64 1.54 5.27 5.25
CA ASP A 64 0.67 5.80 4.23
C ASP A 64 0.61 4.94 2.97
N VAL A 65 1.55 3.99 2.78
CA VAL A 65 1.46 3.08 1.64
C VAL A 65 0.32 2.08 1.77
N LEU A 66 -0.21 1.90 2.97
CA LEU A 66 -1.25 0.88 3.20
C LEU A 66 -2.47 1.12 2.32
N ALA A 67 -2.93 2.35 2.23
CA ALA A 67 -4.10 2.67 1.41
C ALA A 67 -3.84 2.37 -0.07
N ARG A 68 -2.65 2.73 -0.54
CA ARG A 68 -2.30 2.50 -1.93
C ARG A 68 -2.17 1.02 -2.25
N ALA A 69 -1.56 0.27 -1.34
CA ALA A 69 -1.45 -1.17 -1.50
C ALA A 69 -2.82 -1.82 -1.57
N ARG A 70 -3.73 -1.42 -0.67
CA ARG A 70 -5.08 -1.96 -0.67
C ARG A 70 -5.81 -1.66 -1.97
N ARG A 71 -5.65 -0.45 -2.49
CA ARG A 71 -6.31 -0.06 -3.72
C ARG A 71 -5.82 -0.90 -4.90
N ALA A 72 -4.51 -1.10 -4.99
CA ALA A 72 -3.94 -1.92 -6.05
C ALA A 72 -4.42 -3.37 -5.95
N LEU A 73 -4.41 -3.93 -4.74
CA LEU A 73 -4.84 -5.31 -4.54
C LEU A 73 -6.34 -5.48 -4.85
N ARG A 74 -7.13 -4.47 -4.55
CA ARG A 74 -8.55 -4.50 -4.89
C ARG A 74 -8.75 -4.51 -6.40
N LEU A 75 -7.97 -3.72 -7.13
CA LEU A 75 -8.03 -3.71 -8.58
C LEU A 75 -7.68 -5.08 -9.15
N GLN A 76 -6.65 -5.72 -8.60
CA GLN A 76 -6.27 -7.04 -9.04
C GLN A 76 -7.40 -8.05 -8.82
N ARG A 77 -8.00 -8.00 -7.64
CA ARG A 77 -9.03 -8.97 -7.30
C ARG A 77 -10.31 -8.74 -8.09
N ASP A 78 -10.75 -7.49 -8.17
CA ASP A 78 -12.06 -7.19 -8.75
C ASP A 78 -12.06 -7.28 -10.27
N PHE A 79 -10.92 -7.05 -10.90
CA PHE A 79 -10.81 -7.03 -12.35
C PHE A 79 -9.86 -8.09 -12.89
N ASP A 80 -9.40 -8.98 -12.01
CA ASP A 80 -8.53 -10.07 -12.39
C ASP A 80 -7.28 -9.57 -13.12
N LEU A 81 -6.65 -8.55 -12.57
CA LEU A 81 -5.46 -7.96 -13.18
C LEU A 81 -4.20 -8.54 -12.55
N ASP A 82 -3.16 -8.65 -13.36
CA ASP A 82 -1.85 -8.97 -12.81
C ASP A 82 -1.26 -7.69 -12.19
N PRO A 83 -0.15 -7.81 -11.44
CA PRO A 83 0.41 -6.64 -10.77
C PRO A 83 0.79 -5.51 -11.71
N ALA A 84 1.33 -5.82 -12.89
CA ALA A 84 1.73 -4.78 -13.83
C ALA A 84 0.51 -4.01 -14.35
N ALA A 85 -0.56 -4.71 -14.69
CA ALA A 85 -1.78 -4.07 -15.15
C ALA A 85 -2.40 -3.22 -14.04
N ALA A 86 -2.40 -3.75 -12.82
CA ALA A 86 -2.94 -2.99 -11.68
C ALA A 86 -2.14 -1.71 -11.44
N ALA A 87 -0.82 -1.78 -11.60
CA ALA A 87 0.02 -0.60 -11.44
C ALA A 87 -0.34 0.47 -12.47
N LEU A 88 -0.54 0.06 -13.71
CA LEU A 88 -0.91 0.99 -14.77
C LEU A 88 -2.27 1.63 -14.49
N VAL A 89 -3.25 0.82 -14.17
CA VAL A 89 -4.60 1.33 -13.90
C VAL A 89 -4.59 2.27 -12.71
N LEU A 90 -3.90 1.88 -11.64
CA LEU A 90 -3.82 2.73 -10.45
C LEU A 90 -3.19 4.08 -10.79
N GLY A 91 -2.11 4.07 -11.57
CA GLY A 91 -1.48 5.33 -11.98
C GLY A 91 -2.43 6.22 -12.75
N LEU A 92 -3.21 5.64 -13.66
CA LEU A 92 -4.19 6.42 -14.42
C LEU A 92 -5.29 6.97 -13.53
N LEU A 93 -5.78 6.18 -12.58
CA LEU A 93 -6.80 6.65 -11.65
C LEU A 93 -6.26 7.78 -10.79
N GLU A 94 -5.01 7.71 -10.38
CA GLU A 94 -4.41 8.77 -9.59
C GLU A 94 -4.29 10.06 -10.38
N GLN A 95 -4.00 9.96 -11.68
CA GLN A 95 -3.98 11.13 -12.53
C GLN A 95 -5.36 11.78 -12.66
N ILE A 96 -6.37 10.93 -12.80
CA ILE A 96 -7.76 11.43 -12.87
C ILE A 96 -8.13 12.13 -11.56
N ASP A 97 -7.78 11.52 -10.44
CA ASP A 97 -8.07 12.10 -9.13
C ASP A 97 -7.38 13.46 -8.98
N ALA A 98 -6.14 13.56 -9.44
CA ALA A 98 -5.39 14.81 -9.35
C ALA A 98 -6.02 15.91 -10.23
N LEU A 99 -6.45 15.55 -11.43
CA LEU A 99 -7.10 16.50 -12.32
C LEU A 99 -8.43 16.96 -11.74
N ASN A 100 -9.20 16.05 -11.17
CA ASN A 100 -10.47 16.42 -10.57
C ASN A 100 -10.28 17.32 -9.35
N ALA A 101 -9.25 17.06 -8.56
CA ALA A 101 -8.94 17.89 -7.41
C ALA A 101 -8.55 19.31 -7.85
N ALA A 102 -7.75 19.40 -8.91
CA ALA A 102 -7.35 20.70 -9.43
C ALA A 102 -8.55 21.50 -9.93
N ARG A 103 -9.48 20.82 -10.57
CA ARG A 103 -10.70 21.49 -11.06
C ARG A 103 -11.55 21.97 -9.91
N ARG A 104 -11.70 21.19 -8.86
CA ARG A 104 -12.49 21.59 -7.70
C ARG A 104 -11.82 22.69 -6.91
N GLY A 105 -10.53 22.80 -7.00
CA GLY A 105 -9.80 23.83 -6.26
C GLY A 105 -9.93 25.22 -6.85
N ARG A 106 -10.65 25.39 -7.94
CA ARG A 106 -10.81 26.68 -8.56
C ARG A 106 -12.04 27.43 -8.05
#